data_957e83cc0f1f5839925cc39191bc4899
#
_entry.id   957e83cc0f1f5839925cc39191bc4899
#
_cell.length_a   1.000
_cell.length_b   1.000
_cell.length_c   1.000
_cell.angle_alpha   90.00
_cell.angle_beta   90.00
_cell.angle_gamma   90.00
#
_symmetry.space_group_name_H-M   'P 1'
#
loop_
_entity.id
_entity.type
_entity.pdbx_description
1 polymer ?
#
loop_
_entity_poly.entity_id
_entity_poly.type
_entity_poly.pdbx_seq_one_letter_code
_entity_poly.pdbx_strand_id
1 'polypeptide(L)'
;MFGQNGLARLLLRLLVAAGLAVDAYVHFDLASQYDSPGARISQGRLFQIEAIVAVVAAVLVIAVRRWITDVFAFLVAISAFAAVVVYRFVDVGAFGPFPNMYEPNWYTEKTLSAVAEAVAALAALPLVVFPQRRRQPSM
;
A
#
# COMPACT_ATOMS: atom_id res chain seq x y z
N MET A 1 -28.46 10.34 6.25
CA MET A 1 -27.61 9.23 6.69
C MET A 1 -26.80 8.63 5.57
N PHE A 2 -27.40 8.31 4.42
CA PHE A 2 -26.67 7.77 3.27
C PHE A 2 -25.69 8.76 2.64
N GLY A 3 -26.04 10.05 2.58
CA GLY A 3 -25.13 11.09 2.09
C GLY A 3 -23.90 11.25 2.95
N GLN A 4 -24.05 11.12 4.26
CA GLN A 4 -22.90 11.15 5.19
C GLN A 4 -22.01 9.95 5.01
N ASN A 5 -22.60 8.74 4.87
CA ASN A 5 -21.83 7.53 4.61
C ASN A 5 -21.10 7.59 3.27
N GLY A 6 -21.76 8.13 2.24
CA GLY A 6 -21.14 8.32 0.92
C GLY A 6 -19.98 9.29 0.97
N LEU A 7 -20.12 10.42 1.65
CA LEU A 7 -19.04 11.40 1.82
C LEU A 7 -17.90 10.82 2.66
N ALA A 8 -18.24 10.17 3.79
CA ALA A 8 -17.23 9.55 4.65
C ALA A 8 -16.43 8.49 3.89
N ARG A 9 -17.10 7.66 3.11
CA ARG A 9 -16.42 6.64 2.30
C ARG A 9 -15.54 7.27 1.23
N LEU A 10 -15.99 8.33 0.59
CA LEU A 10 -15.16 9.05 -0.38
C LEU A 10 -13.92 9.64 0.28
N LEU A 11 -14.06 10.25 1.46
CA LEU A 11 -12.92 10.81 2.19
C LEU A 11 -11.93 9.72 2.60
N LEU A 12 -12.42 8.55 3.03
CA LEU A 12 -11.57 7.40 3.33
C LEU A 12 -10.82 6.94 2.08
N ARG A 13 -11.49 6.85 0.93
CA ARG A 13 -10.85 6.46 -0.32
C ARG A 13 -9.80 7.47 -0.78
N LEU A 14 -10.05 8.77 -0.55
CA LEU A 14 -9.05 9.80 -0.84
C LEU A 14 -7.82 9.66 0.06
N LEU A 15 -8.02 9.34 1.34
CA LEU A 15 -6.90 9.06 2.25
C LEU A 15 -6.12 7.81 1.82
N VAL A 16 -6.81 6.75 1.42
CA VAL A 16 -6.17 5.53 0.91
C VAL A 16 -5.32 5.86 -0.31
N ALA A 17 -5.90 6.58 -1.26
CA ALA A 17 -5.19 6.94 -2.50
C ALA A 17 -4.00 7.86 -2.21
N ALA A 18 -4.16 8.82 -1.32
CA ALA A 18 -3.07 9.73 -0.94
C ALA A 18 -1.92 8.97 -0.25
N GLY A 19 -2.24 8.07 0.68
CA GLY A 19 -1.23 7.25 1.34
C GLY A 19 -0.49 6.35 0.37
N LEU A 20 -1.20 5.69 -0.52
CA LEU A 20 -0.59 4.84 -1.55
C LEU A 20 0.24 5.65 -2.56
N ALA A 21 -0.17 6.88 -2.88
CA ALA A 21 0.59 7.74 -3.77
C ALA A 21 1.93 8.18 -3.14
N VAL A 22 1.92 8.53 -1.86
CA VAL A 22 3.14 8.86 -1.11
C VAL A 22 4.04 7.63 -1.04
N ASP A 23 3.49 6.47 -0.73
CA ASP A 23 4.21 5.20 -0.69
C ASP A 23 4.87 4.91 -2.05
N ALA A 24 4.13 5.04 -3.14
CA ALA A 24 4.65 4.85 -4.49
C ALA A 24 5.80 5.80 -4.80
N TYR A 25 5.64 7.08 -4.46
CA TYR A 25 6.67 8.08 -4.68
C TYR A 25 7.97 7.71 -3.96
N VAL A 26 7.88 7.34 -2.69
CA VAL A 26 9.05 6.97 -1.88
C VAL A 26 9.75 5.75 -2.49
N HIS A 27 8.99 4.73 -2.88
CA HIS A 27 9.57 3.51 -3.47
C HIS A 27 10.23 3.79 -4.82
N PHE A 28 9.64 4.62 -5.67
CA PHE A 28 10.29 5.03 -6.92
C PHE A 28 11.57 5.81 -6.66
N ASP A 29 11.52 6.75 -5.72
CA ASP A 29 12.67 7.60 -5.40
C ASP A 29 13.85 6.78 -4.87
N LEU A 30 13.56 5.77 -4.05
CA LEU A 30 14.58 4.94 -3.43
C LEU A 30 15.05 3.78 -4.32
N ALA A 31 14.34 3.46 -5.39
CA ALA A 31 14.60 2.25 -6.18
C ALA A 31 16.04 2.16 -6.69
N SER A 32 16.60 3.27 -7.18
CA SER A 32 17.96 3.31 -7.71
C SER A 32 19.03 3.11 -6.64
N GLN A 33 18.71 3.40 -5.37
CA GLN A 33 19.65 3.28 -4.25
C GLN A 33 19.71 1.86 -3.70
N TYR A 34 18.75 1.00 -4.05
CA TYR A 34 18.64 -0.36 -3.55
C TYR A 34 18.90 -1.39 -4.64
N ASP A 35 19.90 -1.13 -5.46
CA ASP A 35 20.36 -2.10 -6.43
C ASP A 35 21.13 -3.22 -5.72
N SER A 36 20.73 -4.48 -5.98
CA SER A 36 21.25 -5.65 -5.27
C SER A 36 21.93 -6.59 -6.27
N PRO A 37 23.22 -6.37 -6.60
CA PRO A 37 23.92 -7.25 -7.53
C PRO A 37 23.99 -8.69 -6.98
N GLY A 38 23.75 -9.66 -7.84
CA GLY A 38 23.83 -11.08 -7.52
C GLY A 38 22.51 -11.75 -7.15
N ALA A 39 21.45 -10.98 -6.90
CA ALA A 39 20.10 -11.53 -6.73
C ALA A 39 19.38 -11.60 -8.08
N ARG A 40 18.47 -12.56 -8.28
CA ARG A 40 17.64 -12.65 -9.49
C ARG A 40 16.76 -11.42 -9.65
N ILE A 41 16.21 -10.96 -8.53
CA ILE A 41 15.40 -9.74 -8.47
C ILE A 41 16.08 -8.80 -7.50
N SER A 42 16.44 -7.59 -7.95
CA SER A 42 17.03 -6.58 -7.07
C SER A 42 15.97 -5.97 -6.15
N GLN A 43 16.39 -5.47 -5.01
CA GLN A 43 15.51 -4.74 -4.09
C GLN A 43 14.96 -3.48 -4.77
N GLY A 44 15.75 -2.79 -5.58
CA GLY A 44 15.29 -1.65 -6.36
C GLY A 44 14.18 -2.03 -7.33
N ARG A 45 14.28 -3.20 -7.97
CA ARG A 45 13.22 -3.71 -8.85
C ARG A 45 11.94 -4.01 -8.07
N LEU A 46 12.07 -4.59 -6.88
CA LEU A 46 10.92 -4.83 -5.99
C LEU A 46 10.26 -3.52 -5.58
N PHE A 47 11.05 -2.49 -5.31
CA PHE A 47 10.52 -1.15 -5.01
C PHE A 47 9.75 -0.57 -6.18
N GLN A 48 10.24 -0.73 -7.42
CA GLN A 48 9.52 -0.29 -8.61
C GLN A 48 8.20 -1.03 -8.80
N ILE A 49 8.20 -2.35 -8.60
CA ILE A 49 6.98 -3.17 -8.70
C ILE A 49 5.97 -2.73 -7.64
N GLU A 50 6.41 -2.56 -6.40
CA GLU A 50 5.55 -2.09 -5.32
C GLU A 50 4.95 -0.72 -5.64
N ALA A 51 5.75 0.20 -6.14
CA ALA A 51 5.30 1.53 -6.52
C ALA A 51 4.23 1.48 -7.61
N ILE A 52 4.42 0.65 -8.64
CA ILE A 52 3.44 0.48 -9.72
C ILE A 52 2.14 -0.10 -9.17
N VAL A 53 2.22 -1.13 -8.33
CA VAL A 53 1.05 -1.76 -7.72
C VAL A 53 0.30 -0.77 -6.84
N ALA A 54 1.03 0.04 -6.06
CA ALA A 54 0.43 1.08 -5.22
C ALA A 54 -0.30 2.15 -6.05
N VAL A 55 0.27 2.59 -7.17
CA VAL A 55 -0.38 3.54 -8.08
C VAL A 55 -1.65 2.93 -8.66
N VAL A 56 -1.59 1.69 -9.12
CA VAL A 56 -2.76 0.99 -9.66
C VAL A 56 -3.86 0.90 -8.59
N ALA A 57 -3.50 0.52 -7.37
CA ALA A 57 -4.46 0.44 -6.26
C ALA A 57 -5.08 1.81 -5.95
N ALA A 58 -4.28 2.87 -5.93
CA ALA A 58 -4.75 4.24 -5.70
C ALA A 58 -5.76 4.68 -6.77
N VAL A 59 -5.45 4.42 -8.03
CA VAL A 59 -6.35 4.76 -9.14
C VAL A 59 -7.65 3.96 -9.05
N LEU A 60 -7.55 2.66 -8.81
CA LEU A 60 -8.74 1.80 -8.75
C LEU A 60 -9.67 2.17 -7.59
N VAL A 61 -9.12 2.50 -6.42
CA VAL A 61 -9.93 2.85 -5.25
C VAL A 61 -10.75 4.14 -5.49
N ILE A 62 -10.23 5.05 -6.30
CA ILE A 62 -10.89 6.31 -6.64
C ILE A 62 -11.83 6.13 -7.84
N ALA A 63 -11.38 5.46 -8.89
CA ALA A 63 -12.09 5.38 -10.16
C ALA A 63 -13.20 4.33 -10.14
N VAL A 64 -12.94 3.16 -9.57
CA VAL A 64 -13.89 2.03 -9.58
C VAL A 64 -14.81 2.05 -8.37
N ARG A 65 -14.29 2.32 -7.18
CA ARG A 65 -15.05 2.50 -5.93
C ARG A 65 -15.90 1.28 -5.59
N ARG A 66 -15.31 0.09 -5.70
CA ARG A 66 -15.98 -1.17 -5.35
C ARG A 66 -15.28 -1.81 -4.17
N TRP A 67 -16.00 -2.69 -3.47
CA TRP A 67 -15.43 -3.43 -2.36
C TRP A 67 -14.16 -4.19 -2.74
N ILE A 68 -14.13 -4.80 -3.94
CA ILE A 68 -12.96 -5.54 -4.39
C ILE A 68 -11.74 -4.63 -4.57
N THR A 69 -11.93 -3.40 -5.05
CA THR A 69 -10.83 -2.45 -5.17
C THR A 69 -10.40 -1.90 -3.80
N ASP A 70 -11.32 -1.77 -2.87
CA ASP A 70 -11.01 -1.42 -1.49
C ASP A 70 -10.17 -2.52 -0.82
N VAL A 71 -10.54 -3.79 -1.00
CA VAL A 71 -9.78 -4.94 -0.51
C VAL A 71 -8.38 -4.97 -1.12
N PHE A 72 -8.28 -4.77 -2.43
CA PHE A 72 -6.99 -4.75 -3.11
C PHE A 72 -6.09 -3.66 -2.53
N ALA A 73 -6.61 -2.44 -2.37
CA ALA A 73 -5.86 -1.33 -1.79
C ALA A 73 -5.42 -1.62 -0.35
N PHE A 74 -6.30 -2.21 0.45
CA PHE A 74 -5.97 -2.63 1.81
C PHE A 74 -4.83 -3.64 1.83
N LEU A 75 -4.90 -4.66 0.98
CA LEU A 75 -3.87 -5.70 0.93
C LEU A 75 -2.53 -5.14 0.47
N VAL A 76 -2.53 -4.23 -0.49
CA VAL A 76 -1.30 -3.56 -0.92
C VAL A 76 -0.68 -2.76 0.23
N ALA A 77 -1.48 -1.95 0.91
CA ALA A 77 -1.00 -1.10 2.00
C ALA A 77 -0.50 -1.93 3.18
N ILE A 78 -1.27 -2.94 3.62
CA ILE A 78 -0.91 -3.72 4.80
C ILE A 78 0.30 -4.63 4.55
N SER A 79 0.43 -5.18 3.34
CA SER A 79 1.58 -6.01 2.98
C SER A 79 2.86 -5.17 2.91
N ALA A 80 2.78 -3.97 2.35
CA ALA A 80 3.91 -3.05 2.30
C ALA A 80 4.35 -2.63 3.70
N PHE A 81 3.39 -2.27 4.56
CA PHE A 81 3.66 -1.92 5.95
C PHE A 81 4.28 -3.09 6.71
N ALA A 82 3.73 -4.29 6.56
CA ALA A 82 4.26 -5.50 7.19
C ALA A 82 5.70 -5.77 6.75
N ALA A 83 6.00 -5.58 5.47
CA ALA A 83 7.35 -5.76 4.95
C ALA A 83 8.33 -4.78 5.60
N VAL A 84 7.98 -3.51 5.72
CA VAL A 84 8.83 -2.51 6.37
C VAL A 84 9.12 -2.91 7.83
N VAL A 85 8.09 -3.31 8.56
CA VAL A 85 8.23 -3.70 9.97
C VAL A 85 9.06 -4.97 10.11
N VAL A 86 8.77 -5.99 9.32
CA VAL A 86 9.49 -7.28 9.39
C VAL A 86 10.96 -7.08 9.06
N TYR A 87 11.28 -6.40 7.98
CA TYR A 87 12.68 -6.19 7.59
C TYR A 87 13.43 -5.21 8.48
N ARG A 88 12.72 -4.43 9.29
CA ARG A 88 13.34 -3.59 10.31
C ARG A 88 13.82 -4.41 11.51
N PHE A 89 13.05 -5.40 11.92
CA PHE A 89 13.27 -6.12 13.17
C PHE A 89 13.77 -7.55 12.99
N VAL A 90 13.57 -8.17 11.83
CA VAL A 90 13.90 -9.57 11.59
C VAL A 90 14.81 -9.68 10.38
N ASP A 91 15.98 -10.27 10.57
CA ASP A 91 16.89 -10.61 9.47
C ASP A 91 16.45 -11.96 8.87
N VAL A 92 15.59 -11.87 7.87
CA VAL A 92 15.10 -13.05 7.15
C VAL A 92 16.16 -13.62 6.20
N GLY A 93 17.14 -12.79 5.82
CA GLY A 93 18.15 -13.15 4.84
C GLY A 93 17.61 -13.14 3.41
N ALA A 94 18.43 -13.62 2.48
CA ALA A 94 18.00 -13.83 1.11
C ALA A 94 17.08 -15.05 1.03
N PHE A 95 16.00 -14.93 0.24
CA PHE A 95 14.98 -15.97 0.15
C PHE A 95 14.57 -16.19 -1.31
N GLY A 96 14.92 -17.35 -1.86
CA GLY A 96 14.63 -17.69 -3.25
C GLY A 96 15.23 -16.66 -4.22
N PRO A 97 14.41 -16.05 -5.12
CA PRO A 97 14.89 -15.01 -6.03
C PRO A 97 15.05 -13.65 -5.35
N PHE A 98 14.60 -13.50 -4.10
CA PHE A 98 14.57 -12.22 -3.39
C PHE A 98 15.89 -11.96 -2.67
N PRO A 99 16.37 -10.69 -2.68
CA PRO A 99 17.57 -10.32 -1.96
C PRO A 99 17.34 -10.25 -0.46
N ASN A 100 18.42 -10.17 0.32
CA ASN A 100 18.34 -9.81 1.73
C ASN A 100 17.96 -8.34 1.84
N MET A 101 16.80 -8.06 2.41
CA MET A 101 16.25 -6.70 2.55
C MET A 101 16.27 -6.21 4.00
N TYR A 102 16.98 -6.92 4.89
CA TYR A 102 17.08 -6.49 6.28
C TYR A 102 17.70 -5.09 6.37
N GLU A 103 16.99 -4.17 7.02
CA GLU A 103 17.39 -2.78 7.13
C GLU A 103 17.05 -2.26 8.53
N PRO A 104 17.98 -2.36 9.50
CA PRO A 104 17.71 -1.93 10.87
C PRO A 104 17.70 -0.42 11.05
N ASN A 105 18.22 0.34 10.09
CA ASN A 105 18.31 1.79 10.21
C ASN A 105 17.02 2.47 9.77
N TRP A 106 16.53 3.40 10.58
CA TRP A 106 15.44 4.28 10.20
C TRP A 106 15.98 5.57 9.58
N TYR A 107 15.32 6.01 8.52
CA TYR A 107 15.58 7.29 7.89
C TYR A 107 14.24 7.90 7.45
N THR A 108 14.26 9.18 7.08
CA THR A 108 13.04 9.97 6.86
C THR A 108 12.11 9.33 5.82
N GLU A 109 12.66 8.89 4.68
CA GLU A 109 11.87 8.29 3.59
C GLU A 109 11.19 6.99 4.05
N LYS A 110 11.89 6.17 4.82
CA LYS A 110 11.35 4.93 5.36
C LYS A 110 10.21 5.20 6.33
N THR A 111 10.38 6.18 7.21
CA THR A 111 9.33 6.61 8.14
C THR A 111 8.12 7.14 7.39
N LEU A 112 8.35 7.98 6.38
CA LEU A 112 7.28 8.54 5.55
C LEU A 112 6.49 7.43 4.85
N SER A 113 7.18 6.48 4.25
CA SER A 113 6.56 5.32 3.60
C SER A 113 5.73 4.50 4.60
N ALA A 114 6.30 4.18 5.75
CA ALA A 114 5.60 3.39 6.78
C ALA A 114 4.35 4.10 7.29
N VAL A 115 4.43 5.40 7.55
CA VAL A 115 3.27 6.18 8.00
C VAL A 115 2.20 6.24 6.90
N ALA A 116 2.60 6.47 5.65
CA ALA A 116 1.66 6.52 4.53
C ALA A 116 0.95 5.17 4.33
N GLU A 117 1.67 4.08 4.42
CA GLU A 117 1.12 2.71 4.33
C GLU A 117 0.15 2.43 5.48
N ALA A 118 0.51 2.82 6.71
CA ALA A 118 -0.35 2.64 7.88
C ALA A 118 -1.64 3.47 7.75
N VAL A 119 -1.54 4.71 7.30
CA VAL A 119 -2.71 5.57 7.07
C VAL A 119 -3.62 4.95 6.00
N ALA A 120 -3.04 4.49 4.90
CA ALA A 120 -3.81 3.86 3.82
C ALA A 120 -4.51 2.59 4.32
N ALA A 121 -3.82 1.73 5.06
CA ALA A 121 -4.40 0.49 5.61
C ALA A 121 -5.52 0.79 6.59
N LEU A 122 -5.31 1.73 7.51
CA LEU A 122 -6.31 2.10 8.51
C LEU A 122 -7.54 2.75 7.86
N ALA A 123 -7.34 3.59 6.84
CA ALA A 123 -8.44 4.21 6.12
C ALA A 123 -9.23 3.20 5.26
N ALA A 124 -8.54 2.20 4.70
CA ALA A 124 -9.18 1.15 3.92
C ALA A 124 -9.94 0.14 4.77
N LEU A 125 -9.53 -0.07 6.02
CA LEU A 125 -10.12 -1.09 6.89
C LEU A 125 -11.63 -0.94 7.05
N PRO A 126 -12.21 0.24 7.36
CA PRO A 126 -13.66 0.39 7.43
C PRO A 126 -14.37 0.09 6.10
N LEU A 127 -13.73 0.43 4.98
CA LEU A 127 -14.29 0.15 3.66
C LEU A 127 -14.39 -1.35 3.38
N VAL A 128 -13.44 -2.13 3.89
CA VAL A 128 -13.41 -3.57 3.73
C VAL A 128 -14.37 -4.26 4.71
N VAL A 129 -14.36 -3.84 5.98
CA VAL A 129 -15.12 -4.49 7.06
C VAL A 129 -16.61 -4.14 6.96
N PHE A 130 -16.94 -2.92 6.52
CA PHE A 130 -18.31 -2.45 6.40
C PHE A 130 -18.63 -2.15 4.93
N PRO A 131 -18.76 -3.19 4.07
CA PRO A 131 -19.01 -2.95 2.66
C PRO A 131 -20.38 -2.31 2.46
N GLN A 132 -20.45 -1.39 1.50
CA GLN A 132 -21.71 -0.73 1.17
C GLN A 132 -22.62 -1.72 0.42
N ARG A 133 -23.81 -2.01 0.98
CA ARG A 133 -24.79 -2.85 0.31
C ARG A 133 -25.32 -2.15 -0.94
N ARG A 134 -25.33 -2.86 -2.06
CA ARG A 134 -26.06 -2.38 -3.23
C ARG A 134 -27.53 -2.28 -2.90
N ARG A 135 -28.13 -1.12 -3.13
CA ARG A 135 -29.60 -1.03 -3.12
C ARG A 135 -30.10 -1.92 -4.25
N GLN A 136 -30.85 -2.95 -3.89
CA GLN A 136 -31.68 -3.64 -4.88
C GLN A 136 -32.74 -2.66 -5.35
N PRO A 137 -32.94 -2.50 -6.68
CA PRO A 137 -34.05 -1.70 -7.15
C PRO A 137 -35.35 -2.34 -6.60
N SER A 138 -36.15 -1.50 -5.94
CA SER A 138 -37.47 -1.92 -5.52
C SER A 138 -38.29 -2.22 -6.79
N MET A 139 -38.71 -3.46 -6.90
CA MET A 139 -39.65 -3.81 -7.98
C MET A 139 -41.03 -3.26 -7.65
#